data_f8cb0e6d31eeb6142dac52a5316a53aa
#
_entry.id   f8cb0e6d31eeb6142dac52a5316a53aa
#
_cell.length_a   1.000
_cell.length_b   1.000
_cell.length_c   1.000
_cell.angle_alpha   90.00
_cell.angle_beta   90.00
_cell.angle_gamma   90.00
#
_symmetry.space_group_name_H-M   'P 1'
#
loop_
_entity.id
_entity.type
_entity.pdbx_description
1 polymer ?
#
loop_
_entity_poly.entity_id
_entity_poly.type
_entity_poly.pdbx_seq_one_letter_code
_entity_poly.pdbx_strand_id
1 'polypeptide(L)'
;YATAYAIPGETGRCHVKLCLNLSALEPKLDAALDLAAEVLTTTDLSAEPAARDILRQLRMQRMQNCIMAGHNVGIGRLAAQFSAAGAAQEYLTGFAGYQWVKAREDHWDWAALRPALQSLLDAIACKARLTLAVTTDHDLAGQAAARLAAALPEGAAAPEATALAPWGVRREGIAIPADIAFACCGGN
;
A
#
# COMPACT_ATOMS: atom_id res chain seq x y z
N TYR A 1 -1.97 2.12 -4.87
CA TYR A 1 -1.45 2.38 -3.53
C TYR A 1 -1.75 1.20 -2.60
N ALA A 2 -0.93 1.05 -1.56
CA ALA A 2 -1.17 0.07 -0.51
C ALA A 2 -1.69 0.78 0.76
N THR A 3 -2.60 0.15 1.47
CA THR A 3 -3.18 0.70 2.70
C THR A 3 -3.58 -0.41 3.67
N ALA A 4 -3.73 -0.05 4.95
CA ALA A 4 -4.20 -0.93 6.00
C ALA A 4 -5.53 -0.44 6.58
N TYR A 5 -6.48 -1.35 6.74
CA TYR A 5 -7.79 -1.09 7.33
C TYR A 5 -7.89 -1.73 8.70
N ALA A 6 -8.34 -0.97 9.67
CA ALA A 6 -8.64 -1.47 11.00
C ALA A 6 -9.86 -2.41 10.97
N ILE A 7 -9.86 -3.38 11.85
CA ILE A 7 -11.02 -4.24 12.13
C ILE A 7 -11.70 -3.69 13.39
N PRO A 8 -12.99 -3.36 13.34
CA PRO A 8 -13.69 -2.83 14.51
C PRO A 8 -13.56 -3.75 15.72
N GLY A 9 -13.12 -3.20 16.85
CA GLY A 9 -12.93 -3.96 18.10
C GLY A 9 -11.62 -4.75 18.20
N GLU A 10 -10.77 -4.73 17.16
CA GLU A 10 -9.49 -5.45 17.16
C GLU A 10 -8.30 -4.47 17.03
N THR A 11 -7.31 -4.63 17.92
CA THR A 11 -6.07 -3.84 17.86
C THR A 11 -4.88 -4.60 17.31
N GLY A 12 -4.92 -5.94 17.36
CA GLY A 12 -3.81 -6.83 16.96
C GLY A 12 -3.91 -7.39 15.54
N ARG A 13 -4.98 -7.07 14.80
CA ARG A 13 -5.21 -7.55 13.42
C ARG A 13 -5.67 -6.42 12.52
N CYS A 14 -5.37 -6.51 11.23
CA CYS A 14 -5.80 -5.54 10.23
C CYS A 14 -5.94 -6.20 8.85
N HIS A 15 -6.62 -5.53 7.93
CA HIS A 15 -6.60 -5.89 6.52
C HIS A 15 -5.60 -5.03 5.77
N VAL A 16 -4.61 -5.65 5.13
CA VAL A 16 -3.67 -4.96 4.23
C VAL A 16 -4.14 -5.20 2.79
N LYS A 17 -4.34 -4.13 2.04
CA LYS A 17 -4.85 -4.17 0.67
C LYS A 17 -3.92 -3.41 -0.28
N LEU A 18 -3.69 -3.96 -1.47
CA LEU A 18 -3.25 -3.19 -2.64
C LEU A 18 -4.50 -2.68 -3.35
N CYS A 19 -4.60 -1.37 -3.49
CA CYS A 19 -5.74 -0.71 -4.12
C CYS A 19 -5.35 -0.19 -5.49
N LEU A 20 -6.11 -0.56 -6.51
CA LEU A 20 -6.04 0.00 -7.84
C LEU A 20 -7.32 0.81 -8.07
N ASN A 21 -7.16 2.13 -8.22
CA ASN A 21 -8.27 3.02 -8.50
C ASN A 21 -8.29 3.34 -9.99
N LEU A 22 -9.45 3.25 -10.58
CA LEU A 22 -9.69 3.70 -11.94
C LEU A 22 -10.96 4.56 -11.99
N SER A 23 -11.01 5.48 -12.92
CA SER A 23 -12.20 6.29 -13.21
C SER A 23 -12.35 6.34 -14.72
N ALA A 24 -13.55 6.04 -15.20
CA ALA A 24 -13.85 6.02 -16.62
C ALA A 24 -15.29 6.46 -16.86
N LEU A 25 -15.56 7.03 -18.03
CA LEU A 25 -16.93 7.18 -18.51
C LEU A 25 -17.51 5.80 -18.86
N GLU A 26 -18.80 5.60 -18.68
CA GLU A 26 -19.47 4.31 -18.94
C GLU A 26 -19.09 3.67 -20.29
N PRO A 27 -19.07 4.36 -21.43
CA PRO A 27 -18.67 3.78 -22.71
C PRO A 27 -17.20 3.31 -22.77
N LYS A 28 -16.37 3.70 -21.78
CA LYS A 28 -14.94 3.34 -21.67
C LYS A 28 -14.65 2.40 -20.51
N LEU A 29 -15.68 1.96 -19.79
CA LEU A 29 -15.52 1.12 -18.60
C LEU A 29 -14.79 -0.18 -18.94
N ASP A 30 -15.20 -0.85 -20.00
CA ASP A 30 -14.59 -2.12 -20.41
C ASP A 30 -13.10 -1.98 -20.71
N ALA A 31 -12.71 -0.93 -21.44
CA ALA A 31 -11.30 -0.67 -21.73
C ALA A 31 -10.49 -0.33 -20.45
N ALA A 32 -11.10 0.38 -19.50
CA ALA A 32 -10.47 0.67 -18.22
C ALA A 32 -10.28 -0.59 -17.36
N LEU A 33 -11.26 -1.49 -17.36
CA LEU A 33 -11.17 -2.78 -16.66
C LEU A 33 -10.10 -3.69 -17.29
N ASP A 34 -10.00 -3.72 -18.62
CA ASP A 34 -8.95 -4.46 -19.33
C ASP A 34 -7.56 -3.94 -18.98
N LEU A 35 -7.40 -2.62 -18.92
CA LEU A 35 -6.13 -2.00 -18.49
C LEU A 35 -5.81 -2.36 -17.02
N ALA A 36 -6.82 -2.37 -16.14
CA ALA A 36 -6.62 -2.79 -14.75
C ALA A 36 -6.18 -4.26 -14.65
N ALA A 37 -6.79 -5.14 -15.46
CA ALA A 37 -6.40 -6.55 -15.55
C ALA A 37 -4.98 -6.69 -16.09
N GLU A 38 -4.62 -5.96 -17.14
CA GLU A 38 -3.28 -5.93 -17.71
C GLU A 38 -2.23 -5.53 -16.68
N VAL A 39 -2.46 -4.45 -15.92
CA VAL A 39 -1.57 -4.01 -14.84
C VAL A 39 -1.37 -5.11 -13.80
N LEU A 40 -2.40 -5.87 -13.46
CA LEU A 40 -2.31 -6.93 -12.45
C LEU A 40 -1.64 -8.20 -12.96
N THR A 41 -1.78 -8.53 -14.26
CA THR A 41 -1.39 -9.85 -14.80
C THR A 41 -0.14 -9.80 -15.68
N THR A 42 0.17 -8.68 -16.31
CA THR A 42 1.24 -8.56 -17.30
C THR A 42 2.32 -7.53 -16.95
N THR A 43 2.32 -6.98 -15.73
CA THR A 43 3.37 -6.07 -15.30
C THR A 43 4.75 -6.72 -15.41
N ASP A 44 5.61 -6.14 -16.25
CA ASP A 44 6.99 -6.59 -16.43
C ASP A 44 7.90 -6.03 -15.33
N LEU A 45 8.33 -6.92 -14.45
CA LEU A 45 9.29 -6.63 -13.39
C LEU A 45 10.74 -6.90 -13.81
N SER A 46 11.06 -6.99 -15.11
CA SER A 46 12.43 -7.23 -15.59
C SER A 46 13.26 -5.94 -15.72
N ALA A 47 12.61 -4.79 -15.86
CA ALA A 47 13.24 -3.50 -16.14
C ALA A 47 13.91 -2.88 -14.88
N GLU A 48 15.09 -3.38 -14.50
CA GLU A 48 15.83 -2.89 -13.34
C GLU A 48 16.05 -1.37 -13.32
N PRO A 49 16.44 -0.68 -14.42
CA PRO A 49 16.63 0.78 -14.39
C PRO A 49 15.35 1.52 -14.02
N ALA A 50 14.21 1.11 -14.58
CA ALA A 50 12.91 1.71 -14.29
C ALA A 50 12.49 1.50 -12.83
N ALA A 51 12.71 0.29 -12.29
CA ALA A 51 12.43 -0.01 -10.89
C ALA A 51 13.28 0.85 -9.93
N ARG A 52 14.55 1.06 -10.26
CA ARG A 52 15.45 1.91 -9.50
C ARG A 52 15.04 3.38 -9.52
N ASP A 53 14.60 3.87 -10.67
CA ASP A 53 14.10 5.25 -10.81
C ASP A 53 12.79 5.47 -10.04
N ILE A 54 11.88 4.49 -10.06
CA ILE A 54 10.66 4.51 -9.25
C ILE A 54 11.00 4.56 -7.75
N LEU A 55 11.97 3.75 -7.30
CA LEU A 55 12.38 3.74 -5.89
C LEU A 55 12.96 5.10 -5.45
N ARG A 56 13.77 5.73 -6.31
CA ARG A 56 14.30 7.09 -6.06
C ARG A 56 13.20 8.14 -5.96
N GLN A 57 12.26 8.13 -6.90
CA GLN A 57 11.11 9.03 -6.88
C GLN A 57 10.28 8.84 -5.61
N LEU A 58 10.03 7.58 -5.23
CA LEU A 58 9.29 7.25 -4.02
C LEU A 58 10.01 7.75 -2.76
N ARG A 59 11.33 7.60 -2.68
CA ARG A 59 12.14 8.15 -1.58
C ARG A 59 12.01 9.67 -1.49
N MET A 60 12.17 10.37 -2.61
CA MET A 60 12.07 11.83 -2.66
C MET A 60 10.68 12.30 -2.23
N GLN A 61 9.63 11.70 -2.76
CA GLN A 61 8.25 12.02 -2.41
C GLN A 61 7.98 11.82 -0.91
N ARG A 62 8.43 10.69 -0.34
CA ARG A 62 8.25 10.41 1.09
C ARG A 62 9.02 11.37 1.98
N MET A 63 10.24 11.74 1.58
CA MET A 63 11.02 12.75 2.30
C MET A 63 10.33 14.11 2.27
N GLN A 64 9.82 14.54 1.13
CA GLN A 64 9.05 15.79 1.04
C GLN A 64 7.81 15.76 1.93
N ASN A 65 7.08 14.65 1.97
CA ASN A 65 5.93 14.49 2.87
C ASN A 65 6.33 14.62 4.35
N CYS A 66 7.48 14.06 4.74
CA CYS A 66 7.98 14.22 6.11
C CYS A 66 8.28 15.69 6.45
N ILE A 67 8.80 16.46 5.51
CA ILE A 67 9.12 17.88 5.72
C ILE A 67 7.84 18.74 5.72
N MET A 68 6.99 18.55 4.72
CA MET A 68 5.79 19.38 4.53
C MET A 68 4.67 19.08 5.52
N ALA A 69 4.60 17.84 6.01
CA ALA A 69 3.51 17.35 6.85
C ALA A 69 4.06 16.54 8.06
N GLY A 70 5.05 17.06 8.75
CA GLY A 70 5.68 16.39 9.89
C GLY A 70 4.71 16.01 11.02
N HIS A 71 3.63 16.78 11.21
CA HIS A 71 2.55 16.41 12.12
C HIS A 71 1.89 15.07 11.75
N ASN A 72 1.69 14.79 10.46
CA ASN A 72 1.15 13.50 9.99
C ASN A 72 2.12 12.35 10.27
N VAL A 73 3.42 12.60 10.18
CA VAL A 73 4.43 11.61 10.61
C VAL A 73 4.27 11.29 12.09
N GLY A 74 4.15 12.31 12.95
CA GLY A 74 3.91 12.12 14.38
C GLY A 74 2.64 11.34 14.67
N ILE A 75 1.53 11.69 14.02
CA ILE A 75 0.23 11.00 14.16
C ILE A 75 0.33 9.53 13.70
N GLY A 76 0.97 9.26 12.56
CA GLY A 76 1.18 7.89 12.06
C GLY A 76 2.00 7.05 13.04
N ARG A 77 3.09 7.61 13.58
CA ARG A 77 3.91 6.96 14.60
C ARG A 77 3.14 6.65 15.88
N LEU A 78 2.26 7.56 16.31
CA LEU A 78 1.36 7.32 17.44
C LEU A 78 0.36 6.21 17.13
N ALA A 79 -0.31 6.24 15.99
CA ALA A 79 -1.28 5.22 15.60
C ALA A 79 -0.65 3.81 15.56
N ALA A 80 0.62 3.70 15.14
CA ALA A 80 1.37 2.45 15.13
C ALA A 80 1.60 1.85 16.54
N GLN A 81 1.56 2.67 17.59
CA GLN A 81 1.72 2.20 18.97
C GLN A 81 0.47 1.50 19.51
N PHE A 82 -0.71 1.81 18.95
CA PHE A 82 -2.00 1.38 19.51
C PHE A 82 -2.73 0.34 18.65
N SER A 83 -2.39 0.20 17.36
CA SER A 83 -3.12 -0.71 16.49
C SER A 83 -2.26 -1.36 15.42
N ALA A 84 -2.65 -2.58 15.03
CA ALA A 84 -2.07 -3.31 13.89
C ALA A 84 -2.21 -2.52 12.58
N ALA A 85 -3.35 -1.88 12.35
CA ALA A 85 -3.56 -1.06 11.16
C ALA A 85 -2.62 0.14 11.12
N GLY A 86 -2.42 0.83 12.26
CA GLY A 86 -1.46 1.92 12.38
C GLY A 86 -0.03 1.45 12.13
N ALA A 87 0.38 0.32 12.72
CA ALA A 87 1.69 -0.27 12.51
C ALA A 87 1.90 -0.67 11.04
N ALA A 88 0.91 -1.31 10.41
CA ALA A 88 0.96 -1.67 9.00
C ALA A 88 1.05 -0.43 8.09
N GLN A 89 0.23 0.60 8.34
CA GLN A 89 0.25 1.85 7.57
C GLN A 89 1.60 2.56 7.69
N GLU A 90 2.21 2.53 8.86
CA GLU A 90 3.52 3.10 9.08
C GLU A 90 4.62 2.38 8.27
N TYR A 91 4.57 1.06 8.15
CA TYR A 91 5.46 0.31 7.24
C TYR A 91 5.16 0.58 5.77
N LEU A 92 3.90 0.71 5.38
CA LEU A 92 3.51 0.92 3.99
C LEU A 92 3.87 2.33 3.49
N THR A 93 3.50 3.37 4.22
CA THR A 93 3.58 4.76 3.74
C THR A 93 4.15 5.76 4.73
N GLY A 94 4.36 5.37 5.99
CA GLY A 94 4.87 6.23 7.04
C GLY A 94 6.39 6.39 7.02
N PHE A 95 6.94 6.89 8.11
CA PHE A 95 8.38 7.13 8.26
C PHE A 95 9.20 5.83 8.25
N ALA A 96 8.68 4.74 8.85
CA ALA A 96 9.33 3.42 8.76
C ALA A 96 9.41 2.93 7.31
N GLY A 97 8.35 3.15 6.53
CA GLY A 97 8.35 2.89 5.10
C GLY A 97 9.35 3.74 4.32
N TYR A 98 9.51 5.03 4.68
CA TYR A 98 10.57 5.88 4.13
C TYR A 98 11.96 5.33 4.43
N GLN A 99 12.23 4.94 5.68
CA GLN A 99 13.51 4.37 6.07
C GLN A 99 13.82 3.09 5.31
N TRP A 100 12.81 2.24 5.09
CA TRP A 100 12.95 1.03 4.30
C TRP A 100 13.32 1.33 2.83
N VAL A 101 12.61 2.26 2.18
CA VAL A 101 12.89 2.69 0.80
C VAL A 101 14.30 3.26 0.69
N LYS A 102 14.70 4.11 1.64
CA LYS A 102 16.05 4.67 1.70
C LYS A 102 17.11 3.58 1.81
N ALA A 103 16.92 2.63 2.71
CA ALA A 103 17.87 1.52 2.89
C ALA A 103 17.98 0.63 1.64
N ARG A 104 16.86 0.42 0.91
CA ARG A 104 16.88 -0.35 -0.36
C ARG A 104 17.59 0.41 -1.48
N GLU A 105 17.47 1.73 -1.55
CA GLU A 105 18.21 2.54 -2.52
C GLU A 105 19.71 2.59 -2.18
N ASP A 106 20.04 2.81 -0.91
CA ASP A 106 21.43 2.88 -0.44
C ASP A 106 22.17 1.51 -0.63
N HIS A 107 21.43 0.39 -0.50
CA HIS A 107 21.92 -0.99 -0.67
C HIS A 107 21.10 -1.71 -1.74
N TRP A 108 21.21 -1.24 -3.00
CA TRP A 108 20.47 -1.78 -4.12
C TRP A 108 20.85 -3.22 -4.43
N ASP A 109 19.90 -4.12 -4.32
CA ASP A 109 20.03 -5.54 -4.66
C ASP A 109 18.82 -5.98 -5.49
N TRP A 110 18.95 -5.86 -6.81
CA TRP A 110 17.88 -6.24 -7.74
C TRP A 110 17.64 -7.74 -7.78
N ALA A 111 18.71 -8.53 -7.62
CA ALA A 111 18.60 -9.99 -7.65
C ALA A 111 17.73 -10.54 -6.52
N ALA A 112 17.75 -9.89 -5.34
CA ALA A 112 16.88 -10.22 -4.23
C ALA A 112 15.50 -9.54 -4.32
N LEU A 113 15.43 -8.30 -4.80
CA LEU A 113 14.21 -7.51 -4.80
C LEU A 113 13.20 -8.00 -5.86
N ARG A 114 13.65 -8.27 -7.09
CA ARG A 114 12.79 -8.68 -8.19
C ARG A 114 11.96 -9.93 -7.88
N PRO A 115 12.54 -11.07 -7.44
CA PRO A 115 11.74 -12.25 -7.14
C PRO A 115 10.77 -12.03 -5.97
N ALA A 116 11.10 -11.18 -5.00
CA ALA A 116 10.20 -10.83 -3.91
C ALA A 116 8.98 -10.04 -4.43
N LEU A 117 9.19 -9.07 -5.33
CA LEU A 117 8.10 -8.32 -5.97
C LEU A 117 7.23 -9.23 -6.84
N GLN A 118 7.82 -10.14 -7.62
CA GLN A 118 7.08 -11.09 -8.43
C GLN A 118 6.23 -12.01 -7.56
N SER A 119 6.82 -12.60 -6.53
CA SER A 119 6.09 -13.46 -5.59
C SER A 119 4.93 -12.74 -4.90
N LEU A 120 5.11 -11.46 -4.56
CA LEU A 120 4.04 -10.66 -4.00
C LEU A 120 2.92 -10.41 -5.03
N LEU A 121 3.26 -10.02 -6.26
CA LEU A 121 2.29 -9.80 -7.32
C LEU A 121 1.49 -11.08 -7.62
N ASP A 122 2.16 -12.21 -7.78
CA ASP A 122 1.53 -13.50 -8.02
C ASP A 122 0.59 -13.91 -6.89
N ALA A 123 0.96 -13.58 -5.65
CA ALA A 123 0.13 -13.88 -4.48
C ALA A 123 -1.14 -13.04 -4.39
N ILE A 124 -1.11 -11.77 -4.83
CA ILE A 124 -2.25 -10.85 -4.67
C ILE A 124 -3.14 -10.74 -5.92
N ALA A 125 -2.58 -10.93 -7.12
CA ALA A 125 -3.29 -10.76 -8.39
C ALA A 125 -4.10 -12.01 -8.75
N CYS A 126 -5.10 -12.37 -7.96
CA CYS A 126 -5.95 -13.54 -8.18
C CYS A 126 -7.40 -13.28 -7.78
N LYS A 127 -8.34 -14.08 -8.35
CA LYS A 127 -9.79 -13.99 -8.10
C LYS A 127 -10.12 -14.10 -6.62
N ALA A 128 -9.52 -15.08 -5.94
CA ALA A 128 -9.84 -15.37 -4.53
C ALA A 128 -9.51 -14.21 -3.57
N ARG A 129 -8.74 -13.21 -4.03
CA ARG A 129 -8.35 -12.03 -3.24
C ARG A 129 -8.95 -10.72 -3.77
N LEU A 130 -9.71 -10.78 -4.86
CA LEU A 130 -10.31 -9.59 -5.46
C LEU A 130 -11.43 -9.06 -4.59
N THR A 131 -11.37 -7.76 -4.29
CA THR A 131 -12.47 -7.00 -3.74
C THR A 131 -12.71 -5.82 -4.68
N LEU A 132 -13.91 -5.71 -5.22
CA LEU A 132 -14.29 -4.64 -6.14
C LEU A 132 -15.31 -3.72 -5.46
N ALA A 133 -15.05 -2.42 -5.51
CA ALA A 133 -16.02 -1.38 -5.16
C ALA A 133 -16.27 -0.52 -6.40
N VAL A 134 -17.53 -0.36 -6.75
CA VAL A 134 -17.96 0.43 -7.92
C VAL A 134 -18.90 1.53 -7.45
N THR A 135 -18.64 2.76 -7.87
CA THR A 135 -19.53 3.91 -7.67
C THR A 135 -19.97 4.40 -9.04
N THR A 136 -21.27 4.31 -9.33
CA THR A 136 -21.84 4.62 -10.64
C THR A 136 -23.35 4.91 -10.51
N ASP A 137 -23.93 5.54 -11.50
CA ASP A 137 -25.36 5.81 -11.57
C ASP A 137 -26.20 4.59 -12.00
N HIS A 138 -25.55 3.54 -12.50
CA HIS A 138 -26.19 2.31 -12.97
C HIS A 138 -25.58 1.09 -12.30
N ASP A 139 -26.28 -0.04 -12.28
CA ASP A 139 -25.74 -1.30 -11.75
C ASP A 139 -24.77 -1.96 -12.74
N LEU A 140 -23.53 -1.53 -12.70
CA LEU A 140 -22.42 -2.09 -13.49
C LEU A 140 -21.50 -2.99 -12.67
N ALA A 141 -21.76 -3.16 -11.37
CA ALA A 141 -20.87 -3.88 -10.47
C ALA A 141 -20.71 -5.36 -10.88
N GLY A 142 -21.80 -6.01 -11.27
CA GLY A 142 -21.80 -7.41 -11.73
C GLY A 142 -20.97 -7.59 -13.01
N GLN A 143 -21.15 -6.71 -13.99
CA GLN A 143 -20.38 -6.72 -15.24
C GLN A 143 -18.88 -6.50 -14.98
N ALA A 144 -18.52 -5.50 -14.18
CA ALA A 144 -17.15 -5.19 -13.84
C ALA A 144 -16.47 -6.35 -13.09
N ALA A 145 -17.18 -6.95 -12.13
CA ALA A 145 -16.68 -8.11 -11.38
C ALA A 145 -16.44 -9.31 -12.28
N ALA A 146 -17.39 -9.65 -13.17
CA ALA A 146 -17.24 -10.77 -14.10
C ALA A 146 -16.06 -10.56 -15.05
N ARG A 147 -15.88 -9.35 -15.59
CA ARG A 147 -14.79 -9.02 -16.51
C ARG A 147 -13.42 -9.15 -15.85
N LEU A 148 -13.23 -8.54 -14.67
CA LEU A 148 -11.97 -8.66 -13.94
C LEU A 148 -11.70 -10.09 -13.49
N ALA A 149 -12.72 -10.80 -12.99
CA ALA A 149 -12.57 -12.19 -12.60
C ALA A 149 -12.18 -13.09 -13.80
N ALA A 150 -12.67 -12.83 -15.01
CA ALA A 150 -12.29 -13.60 -16.20
C ALA A 150 -10.79 -13.46 -16.56
N ALA A 151 -10.19 -12.32 -16.26
CA ALA A 151 -8.80 -12.03 -16.58
C ALA A 151 -7.79 -12.51 -15.50
N LEU A 152 -8.25 -12.76 -14.27
CA LEU A 152 -7.37 -13.14 -13.15
C LEU A 152 -7.29 -14.66 -12.96
N PRO A 153 -6.14 -15.21 -12.52
CA PRO A 153 -6.04 -16.61 -12.12
C PRO A 153 -6.87 -16.90 -10.86
N GLU A 154 -7.21 -18.16 -10.61
CA GLU A 154 -7.99 -18.55 -9.41
C GLU A 154 -7.30 -18.14 -8.10
N GLY A 155 -6.13 -18.65 -7.84
CA GLY A 155 -5.31 -18.34 -6.66
C GLY A 155 -5.85 -18.89 -5.35
N ALA A 156 -5.10 -18.66 -4.28
CA ALA A 156 -5.48 -19.01 -2.92
C ALA A 156 -6.20 -17.85 -2.23
N ALA A 157 -7.20 -18.16 -1.41
CA ALA A 157 -7.88 -17.17 -0.59
C ALA A 157 -6.89 -16.43 0.33
N ALA A 158 -7.14 -15.16 0.55
CA ALA A 158 -6.38 -14.40 1.54
C ALA A 158 -6.71 -14.91 2.95
N PRO A 159 -5.78 -14.82 3.91
CA PRO A 159 -6.15 -14.93 5.31
C PRO A 159 -7.19 -13.86 5.65
N GLU A 160 -8.09 -14.20 6.57
CA GLU A 160 -9.17 -13.29 6.98
C GLU A 160 -8.66 -11.91 7.41
N ALA A 161 -7.53 -11.90 8.13
CA ALA A 161 -6.83 -10.67 8.52
C ALA A 161 -5.34 -10.95 8.78
N THR A 162 -4.54 -9.90 8.68
CA THR A 162 -3.11 -9.93 9.01
C THR A 162 -2.92 -9.68 10.50
N ALA A 163 -2.31 -10.61 11.21
CA ALA A 163 -1.88 -10.40 12.58
C ALA A 163 -0.59 -9.56 12.59
N LEU A 164 -0.63 -8.43 13.27
CA LEU A 164 0.53 -7.55 13.45
C LEU A 164 0.43 -6.90 14.83
N ALA A 165 1.45 -7.10 15.66
CA ALA A 165 1.48 -6.49 16.97
C ALA A 165 1.64 -4.96 16.85
N PRO A 166 0.85 -4.17 17.59
CA PRO A 166 1.14 -2.75 17.80
C PRO A 166 2.55 -2.58 18.40
N TRP A 167 3.18 -1.45 18.12
CA TRP A 167 4.57 -1.23 18.58
C TRP A 167 4.71 -1.03 20.09
N GLY A 168 3.60 -0.83 20.80
CA GLY A 168 3.59 -0.45 22.19
C GLY A 168 4.02 1.00 22.41
N VAL A 169 3.86 1.49 23.64
CA VAL A 169 4.12 2.90 23.98
C VAL A 169 5.60 3.24 23.83
N ARG A 170 5.86 4.29 23.04
CA ARG A 170 7.21 4.81 22.76
C ARG A 170 7.23 6.32 22.88
N ARG A 171 8.40 6.84 23.26
CA ARG A 171 8.74 8.27 23.14
C ARG A 171 9.83 8.39 22.09
N GLU A 172 9.55 9.11 21.01
CA GLU A 172 10.44 9.21 19.86
C GLU A 172 10.65 10.66 19.46
N GLY A 173 11.83 10.97 18.94
CA GLY A 173 12.16 12.23 18.28
C GLY A 173 12.62 11.93 16.87
N ILE A 174 12.05 12.61 15.86
CA ILE A 174 12.45 12.50 14.45
C ILE A 174 12.97 13.86 14.03
N ALA A 175 14.26 13.91 13.66
CA ALA A 175 14.86 15.12 13.10
C ALA A 175 14.49 15.23 11.61
N ILE A 176 13.93 16.37 11.24
CA ILE A 176 13.62 16.75 9.85
C ILE A 176 14.27 18.10 9.55
N PRO A 177 14.70 18.37 8.32
CA PRO A 177 15.25 19.67 7.94
C PRO A 177 14.12 20.69 7.72
N ALA A 178 13.52 21.17 8.80
CA ALA A 178 12.45 22.16 8.81
C ALA A 178 12.60 23.11 10.00
N ASP A 179 12.15 24.34 9.82
CA ASP A 179 12.18 25.37 10.86
C ASP A 179 11.04 25.25 11.88
N ILE A 180 10.19 24.25 11.70
CA ILE A 180 9.00 24.00 12.54
C ILE A 180 9.18 22.68 13.30
N ALA A 181 8.90 22.70 14.60
CA ALA A 181 8.80 21.50 15.43
C ALA A 181 7.33 21.12 15.66
N PHE A 182 7.04 19.83 15.56
CA PHE A 182 5.73 19.27 15.85
C PHE A 182 5.83 18.39 17.11
N ALA A 183 4.91 18.57 18.05
CA ALA A 183 4.76 17.69 19.19
C ALA A 183 3.41 16.97 19.10
N CYS A 184 3.43 15.65 19.13
CA CYS A 184 2.24 14.81 19.09
C CYS A 184 2.19 13.94 20.33
N CYS A 185 1.04 13.84 20.96
CA CYS A 185 0.79 12.92 22.05
C CYS A 185 -0.53 12.17 21.82
N GLY A 186 -0.62 10.96 22.34
CA GLY A 186 -1.81 10.12 22.25
C GLY A 186 -1.85 9.12 23.38
N GLY A 187 -3.02 8.57 23.62
CA GLY A 187 -3.28 7.52 24.60
C GLY A 187 -4.54 6.74 24.22
N ASN A 188 -4.74 5.59 24.86
CA ASN A 188 -5.98 4.80 24.81
C ASN A 188 -7.00 5.38 25.80
#